data_81c514eab6ce99727cde93ec84090691
#
_entry.id   81c514eab6ce99727cde93ec84090691
#
_cell.length_a   1.000
_cell.length_b   1.000
_cell.length_c   1.000
_cell.angle_alpha   90.00
_cell.angle_beta   90.00
_cell.angle_gamma   90.00
#
_symmetry.space_group_name_H-M   'P 1'
#
loop_
_entity.id
_entity.type
_entity.pdbx_description
1 polymer ?
#
loop_
_entity_poly.entity_id
_entity_poly.type
_entity_poly.pdbx_seq_one_letter_code
_entity_poly.pdbx_strand_id
1 'polypeptide(L)'
;SDKRLKELLRSGYTGGRVEVFKSGHFKGINVYDYNSLYPSVMRDCMVPTTGNVRFTDRVHFGKCGIYKIRFRQRNRRLLPLLMSNGVGVYEGEGVYYTPELQRFADKADGQITVIEGAYFTKEDCIFKDYVETLYSLRMTDKDGPLGNTCKLLMNSLYGKFGQQPERSKTVFCTPDEVRAYVKSGATVDILSPEYGVYKITEQKRISFEHVGIAGTITSEARARLWEAFDENTVYCDTDSIHTTTTRETGTGLGQLKLEFSGEGVYVGKKLYALRNEEKEKIRAKGIRVGGELGCDLSFDGLKTLLKGATIECRFKSANTAKGVLKGSKSCTFVERKRTIRKTANV
;
A
#
# COMPACT_ATOMS: atom_id res chain seq x y z
N SER A 1 3.13 25.34 -12.74
CA SER A 1 3.05 24.65 -11.42
C SER A 1 4.42 24.68 -10.78
N ASP A 2 4.47 25.10 -9.51
CA ASP A 2 5.70 25.19 -8.75
C ASP A 2 6.34 23.79 -8.62
N LYS A 3 7.52 23.58 -9.20
CA LYS A 3 8.28 22.32 -9.16
C LYS A 3 8.50 21.86 -7.72
N ARG A 4 8.80 22.80 -6.83
CA ARG A 4 8.99 22.56 -5.38
C ARG A 4 7.74 21.94 -4.75
N LEU A 5 6.55 22.47 -5.06
CA LEU A 5 5.29 21.92 -4.54
C LEU A 5 5.05 20.49 -5.07
N LYS A 6 5.31 20.24 -6.35
CA LYS A 6 5.16 18.89 -6.92
C LYS A 6 6.08 17.88 -6.26
N GLU A 7 7.33 18.24 -6.04
CA GLU A 7 8.32 17.41 -5.35
C GLU A 7 7.86 17.11 -3.90
N LEU A 8 7.41 18.13 -3.17
CA LEU A 8 6.89 17.98 -1.81
C LEU A 8 5.69 17.04 -1.77
N LEU A 9 4.67 17.26 -2.63
CA LEU A 9 3.49 16.41 -2.72
C LEU A 9 3.83 14.96 -3.07
N ARG A 10 4.75 14.73 -3.99
CA ARG A 10 5.17 13.38 -4.41
C ARG A 10 5.97 12.67 -3.33
N SER A 11 6.83 13.36 -2.60
CA SER A 11 7.66 12.77 -1.54
C SER A 11 6.83 12.28 -0.36
N GLY A 12 5.70 12.95 -0.04
CA GLY A 12 4.78 12.53 1.02
C GLY A 12 3.72 11.53 0.56
N TYR A 13 3.55 11.32 -0.76
CA TYR A 13 2.55 10.39 -1.27
C TYR A 13 2.99 8.95 -1.12
N THR A 14 2.48 8.27 -0.12
CA THR A 14 2.72 6.85 0.16
C THR A 14 1.42 6.06 0.16
N GLY A 15 1.49 4.77 -0.17
CA GLY A 15 0.34 3.86 -0.14
C GLY A 15 -0.06 3.40 1.25
N GLY A 16 -0.80 2.30 1.33
CA GLY A 16 -1.21 1.68 2.57
C GLY A 16 -0.03 1.14 3.39
N ARG A 17 -0.21 1.12 4.71
CA ARG A 17 0.78 0.60 5.64
C ARG A 17 0.77 -0.93 5.64
N VAL A 18 1.97 -1.52 5.57
CA VAL A 18 2.16 -2.98 5.73
C VAL A 18 3.31 -3.20 6.70
N GLU A 19 3.02 -3.77 7.86
CA GLU A 19 4.02 -3.91 8.92
C GLU A 19 3.79 -5.12 9.80
N VAL A 20 4.88 -5.75 10.24
CA VAL A 20 4.91 -6.76 11.30
C VAL A 20 5.38 -6.07 12.57
N PHE A 21 4.51 -5.88 13.55
CA PHE A 21 4.86 -5.29 14.83
C PHE A 21 5.48 -6.32 15.78
N LYS A 22 4.99 -7.56 15.68
CA LYS A 22 5.47 -8.68 16.51
C LYS A 22 5.66 -9.92 15.63
N SER A 23 6.91 -10.34 15.46
CA SER A 23 7.23 -11.60 14.78
C SER A 23 7.09 -12.76 15.78
N GLY A 24 6.44 -13.85 15.36
CA GLY A 24 6.21 -14.99 16.26
C GLY A 24 5.06 -15.87 15.84
N HIS A 25 4.75 -16.85 16.70
CA HIS A 25 3.56 -17.69 16.64
C HIS A 25 2.58 -17.26 17.72
N PHE A 26 1.36 -16.97 17.31
CA PHE A 26 0.29 -16.47 18.18
C PHE A 26 -0.92 -17.39 18.10
N LYS A 27 -1.46 -17.77 19.28
CA LYS A 27 -2.75 -18.43 19.42
C LYS A 27 -3.84 -17.36 19.59
N GLY A 28 -5.04 -17.60 19.09
CA GLY A 28 -6.16 -16.67 19.23
C GLY A 28 -6.03 -15.37 18.41
N ILE A 29 -5.41 -15.44 17.25
CA ILE A 29 -5.34 -14.31 16.33
C ILE A 29 -6.69 -14.08 15.67
N ASN A 30 -7.15 -12.83 15.72
CA ASN A 30 -8.29 -12.32 14.96
C ASN A 30 -7.78 -11.41 13.84
N VAL A 31 -8.26 -11.63 12.62
CA VAL A 31 -7.98 -10.79 11.46
C VAL A 31 -9.23 -9.99 11.16
N TYR A 32 -9.12 -8.70 11.30
CA TYR A 32 -10.16 -7.74 10.95
C TYR A 32 -9.78 -7.00 9.68
N ASP A 33 -10.76 -6.78 8.82
CA ASP A 33 -10.61 -6.01 7.59
C ASP A 33 -11.66 -4.90 7.56
N TYR A 34 -11.28 -3.73 7.08
CA TYR A 34 -12.24 -2.66 6.90
C TYR A 34 -13.14 -2.91 5.68
N ASN A 35 -14.44 -2.78 5.86
CA ASN A 35 -15.38 -2.79 4.75
C ASN A 35 -15.12 -1.58 3.84
N SER A 36 -14.26 -1.77 2.83
CA SER A 36 -13.89 -0.73 1.86
C SER A 36 -13.32 0.54 2.51
N LEU A 37 -12.15 0.43 3.17
CA LEU A 37 -11.49 1.54 3.88
C LEU A 37 -11.35 2.80 3.00
N TYR A 38 -10.73 2.68 1.82
CA TYR A 38 -10.51 3.84 0.95
C TYR A 38 -11.79 4.51 0.46
N PRO A 39 -12.83 3.79 0.03
CA PRO A 39 -14.13 4.37 -0.25
C PRO A 39 -14.74 5.10 0.96
N SER A 40 -14.67 4.53 2.17
CA SER A 40 -15.17 5.20 3.36
C SER A 40 -14.43 6.51 3.66
N VAL A 41 -13.11 6.50 3.48
CA VAL A 41 -12.30 7.72 3.60
C VAL A 41 -12.71 8.76 2.54
N MET A 42 -12.86 8.35 1.28
CA MET A 42 -13.27 9.24 0.20
C MET A 42 -14.65 9.87 0.45
N ARG A 43 -15.59 9.12 1.04
CA ARG A 43 -16.91 9.64 1.40
C ARG A 43 -16.84 10.76 2.43
N ASP A 44 -15.96 10.61 3.43
CA ASP A 44 -15.99 11.44 4.64
C ASP A 44 -14.88 12.51 4.67
N CYS A 45 -13.85 12.38 3.85
CA CYS A 45 -12.64 13.19 3.94
C CYS A 45 -12.75 14.46 3.09
N MET A 46 -12.38 15.59 3.70
CA MET A 46 -12.10 16.81 2.95
C MET A 46 -10.84 16.59 2.11
N VAL A 47 -10.88 16.96 0.84
CA VAL A 47 -9.76 16.90 -0.09
C VAL A 47 -9.56 18.24 -0.78
N PRO A 48 -8.34 18.58 -1.23
CA PRO A 48 -8.10 19.83 -1.92
C PRO A 48 -8.85 19.87 -3.26
N THR A 49 -9.54 20.98 -3.52
CA THR A 49 -10.30 21.22 -4.76
C THR A 49 -9.60 22.21 -5.70
N THR A 50 -8.43 22.70 -5.32
CA THR A 50 -7.61 23.62 -6.10
C THR A 50 -6.13 23.27 -5.98
N GLY A 51 -5.32 23.60 -6.99
CA GLY A 51 -3.86 23.55 -6.91
C GLY A 51 -3.23 24.72 -6.16
N ASN A 52 -4.03 25.72 -5.74
CA ASN A 52 -3.50 26.88 -5.05
C ASN A 52 -3.17 26.58 -3.60
N VAL A 53 -1.92 26.86 -3.21
CA VAL A 53 -1.42 26.63 -1.85
C VAL A 53 -0.83 27.89 -1.25
N ARG A 54 -0.72 27.90 0.08
CA ARG A 54 0.12 28.83 0.82
C ARG A 54 1.23 28.08 1.52
N PHE A 55 2.47 28.52 1.32
CA PHE A 55 3.62 27.97 2.06
C PHE A 55 3.61 28.49 3.50
N THR A 56 4.14 27.66 4.42
CA THR A 56 4.05 27.92 5.85
C THR A 56 5.16 27.18 6.61
N ASP A 57 5.50 27.67 7.79
CA ASP A 57 6.44 27.10 8.75
C ASP A 57 5.75 26.42 9.95
N ARG A 58 4.42 26.29 9.92
CA ARG A 58 3.62 25.62 10.95
C ARG A 58 2.54 24.74 10.33
N VAL A 59 2.11 23.72 11.06
CA VAL A 59 0.99 22.88 10.63
C VAL A 59 -0.32 23.65 10.79
N HIS A 60 -1.11 23.73 9.74
CA HIS A 60 -2.48 24.23 9.76
C HIS A 60 -3.44 23.05 9.90
N PHE A 61 -3.71 22.65 11.14
CA PHE A 61 -4.70 21.63 11.45
C PHE A 61 -6.09 22.07 10.97
N GLY A 62 -6.89 21.11 10.49
CA GLY A 62 -8.18 21.40 9.87
C GLY A 62 -8.10 21.87 8.41
N LYS A 63 -6.88 21.97 7.82
CA LYS A 63 -6.66 22.25 6.40
C LYS A 63 -5.97 21.08 5.71
N CYS A 64 -6.34 20.80 4.45
CA CYS A 64 -5.56 19.88 3.63
C CYS A 64 -4.18 20.48 3.37
N GLY A 65 -3.14 19.82 3.82
CA GLY A 65 -1.76 20.30 3.68
C GLY A 65 -0.75 19.17 3.63
N ILE A 66 0.48 19.57 3.34
CA ILE A 66 1.65 18.69 3.29
C ILE A 66 2.83 19.39 3.95
N TYR A 67 3.58 18.63 4.75
CA TYR A 67 4.64 19.19 5.59
C TYR A 67 5.84 18.25 5.64
N LYS A 68 7.01 18.80 5.36
CA LYS A 68 8.28 18.20 5.74
C LYS A 68 8.56 18.59 7.17
N ILE A 69 8.71 17.60 8.03
CA ILE A 69 8.82 17.81 9.46
C ILE A 69 9.95 16.98 10.08
N ARG A 70 10.44 17.46 11.20
CA ARG A 70 11.12 16.66 12.22
C ARG A 70 10.13 16.38 13.32
N PHE A 71 10.09 15.14 13.80
CA PHE A 71 9.04 14.71 14.74
C PHE A 71 9.55 13.77 15.82
N ARG A 72 8.81 13.71 16.94
CA ARG A 72 9.00 12.77 18.02
C ARG A 72 7.66 12.40 18.65
N GLN A 73 7.31 11.10 18.68
CA GLN A 73 6.17 10.57 19.41
C GLN A 73 6.58 10.28 20.85
N ARG A 74 6.00 10.96 21.83
CA ARG A 74 6.31 10.77 23.24
C ARG A 74 5.59 9.57 23.85
N ASN A 75 4.33 9.37 23.47
CA ASN A 75 3.55 8.24 23.96
C ASN A 75 4.04 6.91 23.34
N ARG A 76 4.91 6.22 24.07
CA ARG A 76 5.51 4.95 23.65
C ARG A 76 4.60 3.73 23.94
N ARG A 77 3.45 3.92 24.59
CA ARG A 77 2.46 2.87 24.80
C ARG A 77 1.67 2.59 23.50
N LEU A 78 1.56 3.58 22.63
CA LEU A 78 0.96 3.43 21.31
C LEU A 78 2.02 3.01 20.31
N LEU A 79 1.63 2.18 19.33
CA LEU A 79 2.48 1.88 18.18
C LEU A 79 2.78 3.18 17.41
N PRO A 80 3.95 3.30 16.76
CA PRO A 80 4.31 4.52 16.07
C PRO A 80 3.32 4.81 14.93
N LEU A 81 2.85 6.06 14.85
CA LEU A 81 1.93 6.47 13.80
C LEU A 81 2.68 6.76 12.49
N LEU A 82 3.68 7.63 12.55
CA LEU A 82 4.39 8.08 11.36
C LEU A 82 5.40 7.04 10.88
N MET A 83 5.53 6.92 9.56
CA MET A 83 6.41 5.93 8.94
C MET A 83 7.61 6.61 8.29
N SER A 84 8.78 5.97 8.42
CA SER A 84 9.96 6.26 7.61
C SER A 84 10.37 4.98 6.87
N ASN A 85 10.63 5.08 5.57
CA ASN A 85 10.97 3.93 4.72
C ASN A 85 9.97 2.75 4.83
N GLY A 86 8.68 3.06 5.04
CA GLY A 86 7.61 2.06 5.13
C GLY A 86 7.56 1.28 6.44
N VAL A 87 8.20 1.77 7.50
CA VAL A 87 8.18 1.24 8.87
C VAL A 87 7.78 2.37 9.82
N GLY A 88 6.94 2.07 10.80
CA GLY A 88 6.59 3.02 11.85
C GLY A 88 7.79 3.34 12.74
N VAL A 89 8.04 4.62 12.97
CA VAL A 89 9.13 5.10 13.82
C VAL A 89 8.62 6.16 14.81
N TYR A 90 9.22 6.19 15.97
CA TYR A 90 8.82 7.12 17.03
C TYR A 90 9.43 8.51 16.89
N GLU A 91 10.52 8.64 16.15
CA GLU A 91 11.18 9.92 15.87
C GLU A 91 11.90 9.86 14.53
N GLY A 92 12.04 11.01 13.88
CA GLY A 92 12.70 11.11 12.58
C GLY A 92 12.38 12.39 11.83
N GLU A 93 12.65 12.35 10.54
CA GLU A 93 12.31 13.38 9.57
C GLU A 93 11.59 12.75 8.39
N GLY A 94 10.56 13.44 7.87
CA GLY A 94 9.81 12.94 6.73
C GLY A 94 8.77 13.95 6.24
N VAL A 95 8.05 13.56 5.20
CA VAL A 95 6.98 14.37 4.58
C VAL A 95 5.64 13.68 4.77
N TYR A 96 4.69 14.39 5.38
CA TYR A 96 3.39 13.83 5.75
C TYR A 96 2.26 14.81 5.44
N TYR A 97 1.10 14.25 5.12
CA TYR A 97 -0.15 15.01 4.95
C TYR A 97 -0.83 15.27 6.28
N THR A 98 -1.68 16.30 6.32
CA THR A 98 -2.36 16.75 7.55
C THR A 98 -3.11 15.66 8.31
N PRO A 99 -3.83 14.70 7.68
CA PRO A 99 -4.59 13.69 8.43
C PRO A 99 -3.76 12.89 9.43
N GLU A 100 -2.56 12.43 9.05
CA GLU A 100 -1.66 11.74 9.99
C GLU A 100 -1.10 12.69 11.03
N LEU A 101 -0.74 13.92 10.66
CA LEU A 101 -0.19 14.91 11.59
C LEU A 101 -1.22 15.34 12.64
N GLN A 102 -2.50 15.42 12.27
CA GLN A 102 -3.59 15.72 13.20
C GLN A 102 -3.67 14.64 14.30
N ARG A 103 -3.73 13.34 13.93
CA ARG A 103 -3.76 12.24 14.91
C ARG A 103 -2.46 12.16 15.69
N PHE A 104 -1.34 12.48 15.05
CA PHE A 104 -0.03 12.48 15.70
C PHE A 104 0.04 13.52 16.83
N ALA A 105 -0.47 14.73 16.60
CA ALA A 105 -0.57 15.76 17.61
C ALA A 105 -1.59 15.41 18.71
N ASP A 106 -2.82 15.02 18.31
CA ASP A 106 -3.94 14.88 19.21
C ASP A 106 -3.90 13.62 20.08
N LYS A 107 -3.42 12.49 19.52
CA LYS A 107 -3.53 11.17 20.16
C LYS A 107 -2.20 10.52 20.51
N ALA A 108 -1.14 10.83 19.76
CA ALA A 108 0.17 10.20 19.95
C ALA A 108 1.15 11.01 20.82
N ASP A 109 0.72 12.14 21.37
CA ASP A 109 1.59 13.12 22.07
C ASP A 109 2.80 13.48 21.21
N GLY A 110 2.51 13.87 19.97
CA GLY A 110 3.51 14.12 18.94
C GLY A 110 4.08 15.53 18.99
N GLN A 111 5.39 15.63 19.08
CA GLN A 111 6.12 16.89 18.85
C GLN A 111 6.43 17.03 17.37
N ILE A 112 6.13 18.20 16.80
CA ILE A 112 6.33 18.50 15.38
C ILE A 112 7.13 19.80 15.26
N THR A 113 8.22 19.74 14.48
CA THR A 113 8.95 20.92 14.01
C THR A 113 8.85 20.95 12.50
N VAL A 114 8.20 21.95 11.94
CA VAL A 114 8.05 22.09 10.48
C VAL A 114 9.34 22.63 9.88
N ILE A 115 9.84 21.95 8.87
CA ILE A 115 11.00 22.39 8.07
C ILE A 115 10.49 23.14 6.84
N GLU A 116 9.44 22.61 6.22
CA GLU A 116 8.78 23.17 5.05
C GLU A 116 7.34 22.68 5.02
N GLY A 117 6.40 23.54 4.69
CA GLY A 117 5.00 23.15 4.59
C GLY A 117 4.22 23.97 3.59
N ALA A 118 3.11 23.40 3.16
CA ALA A 118 2.13 24.07 2.34
C ALA A 118 0.72 23.54 2.66
N TYR A 119 -0.28 24.43 2.64
CA TYR A 119 -1.68 24.03 2.76
C TYR A 119 -2.51 24.57 1.60
N PHE A 120 -3.54 23.82 1.21
CA PHE A 120 -4.44 24.19 0.13
C PHE A 120 -5.43 25.26 0.57
N THR A 121 -5.77 26.18 -0.34
CA THR A 121 -6.66 27.31 -0.03
C THR A 121 -8.13 26.96 -0.13
N LYS A 122 -8.47 25.85 -0.82
CA LYS A 122 -9.85 25.34 -0.96
C LYS A 122 -9.88 23.83 -0.84
N GLU A 123 -10.85 23.33 -0.12
CA GLU A 123 -11.08 21.92 0.13
C GLU A 123 -12.58 21.64 0.24
N ASP A 124 -12.99 20.42 -0.12
CA ASP A 124 -14.37 19.97 -0.04
C ASP A 124 -14.45 18.43 0.00
N CYS A 125 -15.61 17.90 0.36
CA CYS A 125 -15.92 16.47 0.39
C CYS A 125 -16.53 16.02 -0.95
N ILE A 126 -15.75 16.12 -2.03
CA ILE A 126 -16.22 15.98 -3.42
C ILE A 126 -16.58 14.55 -3.84
N PHE A 127 -16.26 13.53 -3.06
CA PHE A 127 -16.47 12.13 -3.43
C PHE A 127 -17.67 11.48 -2.74
N LYS A 128 -18.39 12.21 -1.89
CA LYS A 128 -19.48 11.66 -1.09
C LYS A 128 -20.55 11.01 -1.95
N ASP A 129 -21.16 11.75 -2.85
CA ASP A 129 -22.25 11.25 -3.70
C ASP A 129 -21.81 10.11 -4.62
N TYR A 130 -20.59 10.19 -5.15
CA TYR A 130 -19.99 9.12 -5.96
C TYR A 130 -19.88 7.82 -5.17
N VAL A 131 -19.36 7.88 -3.95
CA VAL A 131 -19.17 6.67 -3.12
C VAL A 131 -20.51 6.12 -2.65
N GLU A 132 -21.44 6.97 -2.20
CA GLU A 132 -22.77 6.55 -1.74
C GLU A 132 -23.56 5.89 -2.85
N THR A 133 -23.54 6.47 -4.06
CA THR A 133 -24.21 5.89 -5.24
C THR A 133 -23.64 4.52 -5.60
N LEU A 134 -22.32 4.41 -5.74
CA LEU A 134 -21.68 3.13 -6.11
C LEU A 134 -21.78 2.08 -5.00
N TYR A 135 -21.74 2.50 -3.74
CA TYR A 135 -21.92 1.58 -2.62
C TYR A 135 -23.34 1.03 -2.57
N SER A 136 -24.35 1.88 -2.78
CA SER A 136 -25.76 1.45 -2.85
C SER A 136 -25.98 0.47 -4.01
N LEU A 137 -25.48 0.78 -5.21
CA LEU A 137 -25.53 -0.14 -6.35
C LEU A 137 -24.81 -1.46 -6.07
N ARG A 138 -23.66 -1.42 -5.41
CA ARG A 138 -22.94 -2.63 -5.03
C ARG A 138 -23.76 -3.53 -4.11
N MET A 139 -24.53 -2.94 -3.20
CA MET A 139 -25.34 -3.72 -2.24
C MET A 139 -26.50 -4.45 -2.89
N THR A 140 -26.95 -4.06 -4.10
CA THR A 140 -27.98 -4.79 -4.86
C THR A 140 -27.48 -6.09 -5.50
N ASP A 141 -26.15 -6.19 -5.76
CA ASP A 141 -25.51 -7.35 -6.42
C ASP A 141 -24.08 -7.55 -5.89
N LYS A 142 -23.95 -7.72 -4.55
CA LYS A 142 -22.67 -7.63 -3.84
C LYS A 142 -21.56 -8.50 -4.40
N ASP A 143 -21.87 -9.74 -4.75
CA ASP A 143 -20.91 -10.76 -5.21
C ASP A 143 -20.97 -10.98 -6.73
N GLY A 144 -21.90 -10.32 -7.42
CA GLY A 144 -22.08 -10.40 -8.87
C GLY A 144 -21.24 -9.39 -9.66
N PRO A 145 -21.39 -9.37 -10.99
CA PRO A 145 -20.62 -8.51 -11.88
C PRO A 145 -20.76 -7.01 -11.58
N LEU A 146 -21.97 -6.55 -11.28
CA LEU A 146 -22.23 -5.15 -10.96
C LEU A 146 -21.54 -4.75 -9.66
N GLY A 147 -21.68 -5.54 -8.60
CA GLY A 147 -21.05 -5.26 -7.31
C GLY A 147 -19.54 -5.28 -7.38
N ASN A 148 -18.94 -6.19 -8.15
CA ASN A 148 -17.49 -6.23 -8.38
C ASN A 148 -17.01 -5.03 -9.19
N THR A 149 -17.77 -4.58 -10.19
CA THR A 149 -17.46 -3.36 -10.96
C THR A 149 -17.51 -2.12 -10.08
N CYS A 150 -18.55 -1.95 -9.28
CA CYS A 150 -18.68 -0.83 -8.32
C CYS A 150 -17.50 -0.83 -7.33
N LYS A 151 -17.13 -2.00 -6.80
CA LYS A 151 -15.97 -2.14 -5.91
C LYS A 151 -14.67 -1.70 -6.59
N LEU A 152 -14.46 -2.11 -7.84
CA LEU A 152 -13.28 -1.72 -8.62
C LEU A 152 -13.24 -0.22 -8.85
N LEU A 153 -14.36 0.39 -9.25
CA LEU A 153 -14.45 1.83 -9.50
C LEU A 153 -14.13 2.63 -8.24
N MET A 154 -14.77 2.31 -7.11
CA MET A 154 -14.50 2.97 -5.84
C MET A 154 -13.05 2.84 -5.39
N ASN A 155 -12.46 1.65 -5.47
CA ASN A 155 -11.09 1.42 -4.99
C ASN A 155 -10.00 1.99 -5.90
N SER A 156 -10.29 2.20 -7.18
CA SER A 156 -9.30 2.68 -8.16
C SER A 156 -9.25 4.20 -8.29
N LEU A 157 -10.30 4.92 -7.88
CA LEU A 157 -10.45 6.35 -8.18
C LEU A 157 -9.34 7.21 -7.57
N TYR A 158 -9.10 7.10 -6.26
CA TYR A 158 -8.11 7.96 -5.60
C TYR A 158 -6.70 7.80 -6.19
N GLY A 159 -6.35 6.57 -6.60
CA GLY A 159 -5.05 6.28 -7.22
C GLY A 159 -4.86 6.96 -8.58
N LYS A 160 -5.95 7.28 -9.28
CA LYS A 160 -5.89 8.01 -10.55
C LYS A 160 -5.32 9.41 -10.38
N PHE A 161 -5.66 10.11 -9.30
CA PHE A 161 -5.14 11.44 -9.00
C PHE A 161 -3.64 11.43 -8.65
N GLY A 162 -3.13 10.30 -8.12
CA GLY A 162 -1.73 10.10 -7.77
C GLY A 162 -0.86 9.48 -8.87
N GLN A 163 -1.40 9.20 -10.06
CA GLN A 163 -0.63 8.58 -11.14
C GLN A 163 0.56 9.43 -11.56
N GLN A 164 1.65 8.74 -11.92
CA GLN A 164 2.79 9.41 -12.54
C GLN A 164 2.55 9.54 -14.04
N PRO A 165 2.87 10.70 -14.65
CA PRO A 165 2.73 10.89 -16.09
C PRO A 165 3.73 10.02 -16.87
N GLU A 166 4.90 9.78 -16.30
CA GLU A 166 5.91 8.93 -16.90
C GLU A 166 5.72 7.47 -16.51
N ARG A 167 5.66 6.58 -17.49
CA ARG A 167 5.58 5.14 -17.29
C ARG A 167 6.66 4.43 -18.08
N SER A 168 7.49 3.68 -17.37
CA SER A 168 8.48 2.81 -17.99
C SER A 168 8.08 1.34 -17.86
N LYS A 169 8.21 0.59 -18.94
CA LYS A 169 8.02 -0.87 -18.99
C LYS A 169 9.21 -1.53 -19.67
N THR A 170 9.61 -2.70 -19.20
CA THR A 170 10.63 -3.54 -19.86
C THR A 170 9.90 -4.64 -20.60
N VAL A 171 10.06 -4.70 -21.91
CA VAL A 171 9.31 -5.59 -22.82
C VAL A 171 10.21 -6.19 -23.87
N PHE A 172 9.76 -7.32 -24.43
CA PHE A 172 10.29 -7.82 -25.70
C PHE A 172 9.60 -7.03 -26.82
N CYS A 173 10.36 -6.57 -27.78
CA CYS A 173 9.84 -5.87 -28.95
C CYS A 173 10.56 -6.33 -30.20
N THR A 174 9.84 -6.44 -31.29
CA THR A 174 10.39 -6.51 -32.66
C THR A 174 10.88 -5.12 -33.09
N PRO A 175 11.76 -5.05 -34.11
CA PRO A 175 12.18 -3.75 -34.65
C PRO A 175 11.02 -2.86 -35.12
N ASP A 176 9.94 -3.45 -35.63
CA ASP A 176 8.74 -2.70 -36.06
C ASP A 176 7.99 -2.09 -34.89
N GLU A 177 7.82 -2.84 -33.80
CA GLU A 177 7.21 -2.34 -32.58
C GLU A 177 8.04 -1.22 -31.93
N VAL A 178 9.37 -1.35 -31.96
CA VAL A 178 10.28 -0.28 -31.51
C VAL A 178 10.08 0.99 -32.34
N ARG A 179 10.03 0.87 -33.68
CA ARG A 179 9.75 2.00 -34.57
C ARG A 179 8.39 2.66 -34.26
N ALA A 180 7.37 1.84 -33.98
CA ALA A 180 6.05 2.35 -33.61
C ALA A 180 6.07 3.12 -32.29
N TYR A 181 6.80 2.66 -31.27
CA TYR A 181 6.97 3.38 -30.01
C TYR A 181 7.70 4.71 -30.19
N VAL A 182 8.79 4.73 -30.95
CA VAL A 182 9.53 5.97 -31.25
C VAL A 182 8.62 6.96 -32.00
N LYS A 183 7.86 6.48 -32.99
CA LYS A 183 6.92 7.33 -33.75
C LYS A 183 5.78 7.89 -32.88
N SER A 184 5.40 7.17 -31.83
CA SER A 184 4.40 7.65 -30.84
C SER A 184 4.98 8.66 -29.81
N GLY A 185 6.28 8.96 -29.87
CA GLY A 185 6.96 9.89 -28.95
C GLY A 185 7.48 9.24 -27.67
N ALA A 186 7.52 7.92 -27.60
CA ALA A 186 8.11 7.22 -26.47
C ALA A 186 9.65 7.24 -26.55
N THR A 187 10.30 7.31 -25.38
CA THR A 187 11.74 7.07 -25.28
C THR A 187 12.00 5.55 -25.21
N VAL A 188 12.94 5.09 -26.03
CA VAL A 188 13.28 3.67 -26.12
C VAL A 188 14.75 3.46 -25.78
N ASP A 189 15.01 2.80 -24.67
CA ASP A 189 16.35 2.38 -24.24
C ASP A 189 16.57 0.92 -24.63
N ILE A 190 17.65 0.61 -25.32
CA ILE A 190 18.04 -0.75 -25.68
C ILE A 190 18.72 -1.40 -24.47
N LEU A 191 18.12 -2.46 -23.92
CA LEU A 191 18.66 -3.17 -22.76
C LEU A 191 19.41 -4.45 -23.17
N SER A 192 18.93 -5.17 -24.19
CA SER A 192 19.59 -6.34 -24.78
C SER A 192 19.13 -6.49 -26.23
N PRO A 193 19.95 -6.10 -27.21
CA PRO A 193 19.59 -6.27 -28.63
C PRO A 193 19.49 -7.72 -29.04
N GLU A 194 20.32 -8.60 -28.48
CA GLU A 194 20.34 -10.05 -28.76
C GLU A 194 18.99 -10.72 -28.46
N TYR A 195 18.31 -10.30 -27.39
CA TYR A 195 17.01 -10.87 -26.99
C TYR A 195 15.83 -9.95 -27.32
N GLY A 196 16.05 -8.84 -28.05
CA GLY A 196 15.00 -7.88 -28.36
C GLY A 196 14.36 -7.25 -27.11
N VAL A 197 15.16 -6.98 -26.05
CA VAL A 197 14.67 -6.41 -24.79
C VAL A 197 14.90 -4.92 -24.74
N TYR A 198 13.82 -4.18 -24.54
CA TYR A 198 13.83 -2.72 -24.52
C TYR A 198 13.12 -2.20 -23.26
N LYS A 199 13.57 -1.02 -22.80
CA LYS A 199 12.82 -0.21 -21.85
C LYS A 199 12.10 0.89 -22.61
N ILE A 200 10.78 0.84 -22.59
CA ILE A 200 9.92 1.83 -23.21
C ILE A 200 9.45 2.80 -22.15
N THR A 201 9.71 4.08 -22.33
CA THR A 201 9.24 5.14 -21.44
C THR A 201 8.28 6.05 -22.20
N GLU A 202 7.01 6.04 -21.76
CA GLU A 202 5.92 6.82 -22.36
C GLU A 202 5.51 7.95 -21.43
N GLN A 203 5.38 9.16 -21.98
CA GLN A 203 4.76 10.29 -21.30
C GLN A 203 3.26 10.26 -21.57
N LYS A 204 2.45 9.94 -20.54
CA LYS A 204 1.00 10.01 -20.64
C LYS A 204 0.50 11.37 -20.18
N ARG A 205 -0.31 12.03 -21.00
CA ARG A 205 -1.10 13.15 -20.51
C ARG A 205 -2.10 12.61 -19.50
N ILE A 206 -1.93 12.99 -18.23
CA ILE A 206 -2.89 12.69 -17.17
C ILE A 206 -3.73 13.95 -16.99
N SER A 207 -5.00 13.88 -17.42
CA SER A 207 -5.94 15.01 -17.33
C SER A 207 -6.38 15.29 -15.89
N PHE A 208 -6.14 14.37 -14.95
CA PHE A 208 -6.64 14.44 -13.57
C PHE A 208 -5.53 14.31 -12.52
N GLU A 209 -4.33 14.80 -12.80
CA GLU A 209 -3.24 14.76 -11.80
C GLU A 209 -3.53 15.76 -10.67
N HIS A 210 -3.78 15.24 -9.48
CA HIS A 210 -3.86 16.04 -8.27
C HIS A 210 -3.33 15.23 -7.08
N VAL A 211 -2.01 15.16 -6.95
CA VAL A 211 -1.34 14.33 -5.94
C VAL A 211 -1.80 14.65 -4.51
N GLY A 212 -2.17 15.91 -4.26
CA GLY A 212 -2.74 16.34 -2.97
C GLY A 212 -4.01 15.58 -2.58
N ILE A 213 -4.91 15.29 -3.54
CA ILE A 213 -6.10 14.47 -3.30
C ILE A 213 -5.69 13.06 -2.90
N ALA A 214 -4.88 12.39 -3.73
CA ALA A 214 -4.45 11.01 -3.47
C ALA A 214 -3.67 10.87 -2.15
N GLY A 215 -2.79 11.83 -1.86
CA GLY A 215 -2.00 11.87 -0.64
C GLY A 215 -2.86 12.08 0.62
N THR A 216 -3.83 12.98 0.57
CA THR A 216 -4.77 13.22 1.68
C THR A 216 -5.58 11.96 1.98
N ILE A 217 -6.15 11.30 0.95
CA ILE A 217 -6.94 10.07 1.12
C ILE A 217 -6.09 8.94 1.70
N THR A 218 -4.89 8.70 1.17
CA THR A 218 -4.03 7.63 1.69
C THR A 218 -3.53 7.91 3.10
N SER A 219 -3.25 9.16 3.43
CA SER A 219 -2.87 9.60 4.77
C SER A 219 -4.01 9.38 5.78
N GLU A 220 -5.24 9.78 5.43
CA GLU A 220 -6.43 9.54 6.26
C GLU A 220 -6.69 8.04 6.45
N ALA A 221 -6.53 7.23 5.40
CA ALA A 221 -6.69 5.78 5.50
C ALA A 221 -5.67 5.16 6.47
N ARG A 222 -4.39 5.59 6.41
CA ARG A 222 -3.36 5.12 7.36
C ARG A 222 -3.64 5.60 8.79
N ALA A 223 -4.12 6.83 8.95
CA ALA A 223 -4.50 7.38 10.24
C ALA A 223 -5.66 6.59 10.88
N ARG A 224 -6.71 6.29 10.11
CA ARG A 224 -7.83 5.43 10.57
C ARG A 224 -7.38 4.01 10.90
N LEU A 225 -6.51 3.42 10.08
CA LEU A 225 -5.95 2.10 10.35
C LEU A 225 -5.17 2.11 11.68
N TRP A 226 -4.36 3.15 11.92
CA TRP A 226 -3.59 3.29 13.15
C TRP A 226 -4.48 3.46 14.39
N GLU A 227 -5.60 4.16 14.30
CA GLU A 227 -6.56 4.32 15.40
C GLU A 227 -7.14 2.98 15.89
N ALA A 228 -7.12 1.96 15.03
CA ALA A 228 -7.54 0.62 15.39
C ALA A 228 -6.40 -0.25 15.94
N PHE A 229 -5.16 0.25 16.06
CA PHE A 229 -4.06 -0.48 16.68
C PHE A 229 -4.15 -0.41 18.21
N ASP A 230 -3.65 -1.46 18.84
CA ASP A 230 -3.42 -1.56 20.25
C ASP A 230 -2.09 -2.27 20.54
N GLU A 231 -1.79 -2.46 21.80
CA GLU A 231 -0.59 -3.18 22.25
C GLU A 231 -0.53 -4.64 21.79
N ASN A 232 -1.67 -5.23 21.45
CA ASN A 232 -1.82 -6.63 21.00
C ASN A 232 -1.82 -6.75 19.47
N THR A 233 -1.71 -5.65 18.74
CA THR A 233 -1.61 -5.67 17.28
C THR A 233 -0.29 -6.33 16.86
N VAL A 234 -0.40 -7.36 16.04
CA VAL A 234 0.72 -8.16 15.56
C VAL A 234 1.15 -7.74 14.16
N TYR A 235 0.18 -7.46 13.28
CA TYR A 235 0.42 -7.18 11.87
C TYR A 235 -0.67 -6.28 11.29
N CYS A 236 -0.33 -5.52 10.27
CA CYS A 236 -1.31 -4.82 9.45
C CYS A 236 -0.95 -4.92 7.96
N ASP A 237 -1.97 -4.87 7.10
CA ASP A 237 -1.81 -4.84 5.64
C ASP A 237 -2.89 -3.98 4.99
N THR A 238 -2.56 -2.72 4.77
CA THR A 238 -3.36 -1.74 4.03
C THR A 238 -4.67 -1.36 4.72
N ASP A 239 -5.61 -2.28 4.84
CA ASP A 239 -6.96 -2.15 5.39
C ASP A 239 -7.30 -3.27 6.39
N SER A 240 -6.34 -4.12 6.71
CA SER A 240 -6.51 -5.20 7.67
C SER A 240 -5.59 -5.08 8.89
N ILE A 241 -6.06 -5.61 10.01
CA ILE A 241 -5.37 -5.66 11.30
C ILE A 241 -5.43 -7.09 11.82
N HIS A 242 -4.29 -7.59 12.27
CA HIS A 242 -4.18 -8.88 12.93
C HIS A 242 -3.82 -8.64 14.40
N THR A 243 -4.66 -9.06 15.30
CA THR A 243 -4.52 -8.79 16.74
C THR A 243 -5.06 -9.98 17.56
N THR A 244 -4.60 -10.09 18.81
CA THR A 244 -5.20 -11.03 19.77
C THR A 244 -6.39 -10.43 20.53
N THR A 245 -6.69 -9.15 20.32
CA THR A 245 -7.84 -8.46 20.91
C THR A 245 -9.11 -8.71 20.11
N THR A 246 -10.24 -8.92 20.79
CA THR A 246 -11.56 -8.90 20.16
C THR A 246 -12.01 -7.47 19.91
N ARG A 247 -12.56 -7.21 18.72
CA ARG A 247 -13.04 -5.90 18.27
C ARG A 247 -14.52 -5.95 17.95
N GLU A 248 -15.18 -4.81 18.13
CA GLU A 248 -16.51 -4.61 17.57
C GLU A 248 -16.48 -4.69 16.05
N THR A 249 -17.49 -5.30 15.46
CA THR A 249 -17.60 -5.49 14.01
C THR A 249 -18.93 -4.96 13.50
N GLY A 250 -18.96 -4.65 12.21
CA GLY A 250 -20.16 -4.18 11.55
C GLY A 250 -20.13 -4.46 10.05
N THR A 251 -21.27 -4.24 9.39
CA THR A 251 -21.46 -4.50 7.96
C THR A 251 -21.41 -3.23 7.10
N GLY A 252 -21.42 -2.06 7.74
CA GLY A 252 -21.42 -0.77 7.07
C GLY A 252 -20.07 -0.40 6.44
N LEU A 253 -20.12 0.54 5.52
CA LEU A 253 -18.94 1.11 4.87
C LEU A 253 -17.98 1.73 5.90
N GLY A 254 -16.74 1.28 5.90
CA GLY A 254 -15.70 1.75 6.84
C GLY A 254 -15.74 1.10 8.22
N GLN A 255 -16.61 0.11 8.45
CA GLN A 255 -16.60 -0.67 9.69
C GLN A 255 -15.68 -1.88 9.55
N LEU A 256 -15.14 -2.35 10.67
CA LEU A 256 -14.36 -3.57 10.74
C LEU A 256 -15.28 -4.81 10.64
N LYS A 257 -14.85 -5.82 9.90
CA LYS A 257 -15.42 -7.17 9.87
C LYS A 257 -14.37 -8.19 10.29
N LEU A 258 -14.77 -9.22 10.98
CA LEU A 258 -13.92 -10.38 11.28
C LEU A 258 -13.82 -11.26 10.03
N GLU A 259 -12.61 -11.46 9.51
CA GLU A 259 -12.36 -12.33 8.35
C GLU A 259 -11.79 -13.70 8.72
N PHE A 260 -11.11 -13.77 9.85
CA PHE A 260 -10.48 -15.01 10.31
C PHE A 260 -10.26 -14.96 11.82
N SER A 261 -10.41 -16.13 12.47
CA SER A 261 -10.00 -16.36 13.84
C SER A 261 -9.28 -17.71 13.92
N GLY A 262 -8.15 -17.77 14.65
CA GLY A 262 -7.34 -18.98 14.77
C GLY A 262 -5.91 -18.71 15.24
N GLU A 263 -4.96 -19.46 14.72
CA GLU A 263 -3.52 -19.28 14.97
C GLU A 263 -2.85 -18.51 13.84
N GLY A 264 -1.81 -17.74 14.15
CA GLY A 264 -1.02 -17.01 13.18
C GLY A 264 0.49 -17.14 13.40
N VAL A 265 1.25 -17.32 12.33
CA VAL A 265 2.72 -17.28 12.31
C VAL A 265 3.16 -16.11 11.45
N TYR A 266 3.90 -15.16 12.02
CA TYR A 266 4.35 -13.95 11.35
C TYR A 266 5.88 -13.89 11.32
N VAL A 267 6.43 -13.99 10.11
CA VAL A 267 7.89 -14.00 9.87
C VAL A 267 8.38 -12.67 9.33
N GLY A 268 7.57 -12.01 8.48
CA GLY A 268 7.93 -10.75 7.86
C GLY A 268 6.79 -10.12 7.07
N LYS A 269 7.02 -8.94 6.50
CA LYS A 269 6.04 -8.25 5.65
C LYS A 269 5.56 -9.14 4.51
N LYS A 270 4.25 -9.43 4.46
CA LYS A 270 3.62 -10.35 3.49
C LYS A 270 4.26 -11.75 3.47
N LEU A 271 4.79 -12.18 4.63
CA LEU A 271 5.27 -13.53 4.87
C LEU A 271 4.72 -14.02 6.21
N TYR A 272 3.56 -14.65 6.15
CA TYR A 272 2.83 -15.17 7.31
C TYR A 272 1.91 -16.33 6.91
N ALA A 273 1.49 -17.11 7.90
CA ALA A 273 0.46 -18.12 7.74
C ALA A 273 -0.60 -18.00 8.84
N LEU A 274 -1.82 -18.34 8.49
CA LEU A 274 -2.99 -18.41 9.37
C LEU A 274 -3.57 -19.82 9.29
N ARG A 275 -3.98 -20.40 10.42
CA ARG A 275 -4.59 -21.72 10.50
C ARG A 275 -5.70 -21.75 11.54
N ASN A 276 -6.82 -22.37 11.18
CA ASN A 276 -7.86 -22.82 12.09
C ASN A 276 -8.29 -24.25 11.73
N GLU A 277 -9.36 -24.73 12.33
CA GLU A 277 -9.87 -26.10 12.09
C GLU A 277 -10.31 -26.33 10.64
N GLU A 278 -10.74 -25.27 9.92
CA GLU A 278 -11.32 -25.38 8.59
C GLU A 278 -10.28 -25.18 7.48
N LYS A 279 -9.28 -24.31 7.69
CA LYS A 279 -8.38 -23.87 6.61
C LYS A 279 -7.00 -23.42 7.09
N GLU A 280 -6.05 -23.56 6.18
CA GLU A 280 -4.73 -22.96 6.25
C GLU A 280 -4.57 -21.95 5.12
N LYS A 281 -4.10 -20.75 5.43
CA LYS A 281 -3.86 -19.66 4.48
C LYS A 281 -2.44 -19.17 4.62
N ILE A 282 -1.66 -19.25 3.54
CA ILE A 282 -0.28 -18.79 3.51
C ILE A 282 -0.16 -17.55 2.62
N ARG A 283 0.58 -16.58 3.09
CA ARG A 283 0.96 -15.39 2.33
C ARG A 283 2.48 -15.29 2.24
N ALA A 284 3.00 -15.36 1.01
CA ALA A 284 4.43 -15.24 0.72
C ALA A 284 4.62 -14.37 -0.52
N LYS A 285 4.90 -13.07 -0.34
CA LYS A 285 5.03 -12.13 -1.45
C LYS A 285 6.13 -12.54 -2.42
N GLY A 286 5.77 -12.65 -3.72
CA GLY A 286 6.70 -12.98 -4.79
C GLY A 286 7.09 -14.46 -4.85
N ILE A 287 6.36 -15.32 -4.13
CA ILE A 287 6.46 -16.77 -4.19
C ILE A 287 5.06 -17.29 -4.49
N ARG A 288 4.96 -18.15 -5.49
CA ARG A 288 3.72 -18.88 -5.74
C ARG A 288 3.65 -20.05 -4.77
N VAL A 289 2.61 -20.07 -3.95
CA VAL A 289 2.39 -21.13 -2.95
C VAL A 289 1.34 -22.10 -3.48
N GLY A 290 1.62 -23.40 -3.37
CA GLY A 290 0.72 -24.49 -3.72
C GLY A 290 0.53 -24.75 -5.23
N GLY A 291 -0.10 -25.89 -5.56
CA GLY A 291 -0.31 -26.37 -6.90
C GLY A 291 0.98 -26.86 -7.60
N GLU A 292 0.85 -27.44 -8.80
CA GLU A 292 1.97 -28.03 -9.55
C GLU A 292 3.14 -27.08 -9.84
N LEU A 293 2.88 -25.77 -9.88
CA LEU A 293 3.86 -24.75 -10.22
C LEU A 293 4.30 -23.92 -9.02
N GLY A 294 3.83 -24.26 -7.80
CA GLY A 294 4.07 -23.49 -6.58
C GLY A 294 5.05 -24.16 -5.63
N CYS A 295 5.50 -23.39 -4.65
CA CYS A 295 6.31 -23.88 -3.54
C CYS A 295 5.38 -24.53 -2.50
N ASP A 296 5.80 -25.67 -1.97
CA ASP A 296 5.10 -26.31 -0.85
C ASP A 296 5.51 -25.65 0.47
N LEU A 297 4.79 -24.60 0.80
CA LEU A 297 4.91 -23.89 2.08
C LEU A 297 3.74 -24.28 2.99
N SER A 298 4.04 -24.59 4.24
CA SER A 298 3.05 -24.93 5.25
C SER A 298 3.13 -23.99 6.47
N PHE A 299 2.09 -23.97 7.27
CA PHE A 299 2.08 -23.24 8.55
C PHE A 299 3.23 -23.67 9.45
N ASP A 300 3.47 -24.98 9.59
CA ASP A 300 4.54 -25.52 10.42
C ASP A 300 5.93 -25.25 9.79
N GLY A 301 6.04 -25.27 8.47
CA GLY A 301 7.23 -24.82 7.76
C GLY A 301 7.59 -23.37 8.12
N LEU A 302 6.60 -22.45 8.12
CA LEU A 302 6.86 -21.06 8.52
C LEU A 302 7.24 -20.91 10.00
N LYS A 303 6.79 -21.81 10.89
CA LYS A 303 7.26 -21.86 12.30
C LYS A 303 8.76 -22.14 12.40
N THR A 304 9.30 -22.98 11.53
CA THR A 304 10.74 -23.30 11.56
C THR A 304 11.61 -22.09 11.24
N LEU A 305 11.10 -21.16 10.40
CA LEU A 305 11.80 -19.90 10.09
C LEU A 305 11.97 -19.01 11.32
N LEU A 306 11.03 -19.05 12.28
CA LEU A 306 11.13 -18.30 13.53
C LEU A 306 12.31 -18.81 14.40
N LYS A 307 12.68 -20.07 14.23
CA LYS A 307 13.81 -20.73 14.93
C LYS A 307 15.14 -20.59 14.18
N GLY A 308 15.18 -19.80 13.10
CA GLY A 308 16.40 -19.56 12.31
C GLY A 308 16.62 -20.56 11.15
N ALA A 309 15.68 -21.46 10.89
CA ALA A 309 15.74 -22.32 9.71
C ALA A 309 15.63 -21.52 8.41
N THR A 310 16.01 -22.14 7.30
CA THR A 310 15.81 -21.63 5.95
C THR A 310 14.93 -22.61 5.18
N ILE A 311 14.07 -22.08 4.30
CA ILE A 311 13.26 -22.90 3.39
C ILE A 311 13.66 -22.57 1.96
N GLU A 312 14.06 -23.59 1.21
CA GLU A 312 14.26 -23.45 -0.23
C GLU A 312 12.94 -23.64 -0.96
N CYS A 313 12.51 -22.61 -1.66
CA CYS A 313 11.34 -22.64 -2.52
C CYS A 313 11.72 -22.78 -3.97
N ARG A 314 11.15 -23.76 -4.65
CA ARG A 314 11.21 -23.92 -6.11
C ARG A 314 9.82 -23.72 -6.67
N PHE A 315 9.68 -22.85 -7.64
CA PHE A 315 8.39 -22.56 -8.28
C PHE A 315 8.60 -22.13 -9.73
N LYS A 316 7.62 -22.44 -10.57
CA LYS A 316 7.63 -22.03 -11.98
C LYS A 316 6.95 -20.67 -12.12
N SER A 317 7.56 -19.77 -12.85
CA SER A 317 6.97 -18.48 -13.20
C SER A 317 7.25 -18.15 -14.65
N ALA A 318 6.36 -17.37 -15.27
CA ALA A 318 6.62 -16.86 -16.61
C ALA A 318 7.93 -16.06 -16.62
N ASN A 319 8.77 -16.30 -17.60
CA ASN A 319 9.95 -15.50 -17.81
C ASN A 319 9.55 -14.15 -18.38
N THR A 320 10.09 -13.10 -17.83
CA THR A 320 9.82 -11.72 -18.27
C THR A 320 11.06 -11.15 -18.96
N ALA A 321 10.90 -10.08 -19.72
CA ALA A 321 12.03 -9.34 -20.30
C ALA A 321 13.09 -8.99 -19.24
N LYS A 322 12.67 -8.65 -18.01
CA LYS A 322 13.58 -8.44 -16.87
C LYS A 322 14.30 -9.71 -16.42
N GLY A 323 13.67 -10.87 -16.58
CA GLY A 323 14.27 -12.17 -16.27
C GLY A 323 15.37 -12.54 -17.26
N VAL A 324 15.16 -12.26 -18.55
CA VAL A 324 16.18 -12.47 -19.61
C VAL A 324 17.41 -11.60 -19.34
N LEU A 325 17.22 -10.34 -18.97
CA LEU A 325 18.34 -9.45 -18.59
C LEU A 325 19.14 -9.95 -17.37
N LYS A 326 18.56 -10.84 -16.56
CA LYS A 326 19.22 -11.49 -15.42
C LYS A 326 19.82 -12.85 -15.76
N GLY A 327 19.97 -13.17 -17.06
CA GLY A 327 20.62 -14.38 -17.55
C GLY A 327 19.70 -15.57 -17.80
N SER A 328 18.38 -15.41 -17.80
CA SER A 328 17.47 -16.49 -18.18
C SER A 328 17.41 -16.65 -19.69
N LYS A 329 17.75 -17.84 -20.19
CA LYS A 329 17.84 -18.18 -21.63
C LYS A 329 16.51 -18.62 -22.28
N SER A 330 15.39 -18.56 -21.56
CA SER A 330 14.09 -19.08 -22.03
C SER A 330 13.00 -18.00 -22.01
N CYS A 331 12.19 -17.98 -23.05
CA CYS A 331 10.98 -17.13 -23.13
C CYS A 331 9.72 -17.81 -22.58
N THR A 332 9.85 -19.01 -22.00
CA THR A 332 8.76 -19.82 -21.43
C THR A 332 8.74 -19.73 -19.90
N PHE A 333 8.05 -20.65 -19.26
CA PHE A 333 8.12 -20.80 -17.82
C PHE A 333 9.52 -21.26 -17.37
N VAL A 334 10.08 -20.53 -16.41
CA VAL A 334 11.37 -20.90 -15.81
C VAL A 334 11.17 -21.31 -14.37
N GLU A 335 11.91 -22.32 -13.96
CA GLU A 335 12.02 -22.68 -12.54
C GLU A 335 12.83 -21.63 -11.82
N ARG A 336 12.27 -21.11 -10.73
CA ARG A 336 12.94 -20.15 -9.84
C ARG A 336 13.19 -20.80 -8.50
N LYS A 337 14.40 -20.59 -7.99
CA LYS A 337 14.77 -20.93 -6.62
C LYS A 337 14.77 -19.67 -5.78
N ARG A 338 14.20 -19.74 -4.59
CA ARG A 338 14.25 -18.66 -3.61
C ARG A 338 14.42 -19.23 -2.21
N THR A 339 15.45 -18.80 -1.52
CA THR A 339 15.64 -19.12 -0.12
C THR A 339 14.86 -18.13 0.73
N ILE A 340 13.97 -18.66 1.55
CA ILE A 340 13.22 -17.88 2.54
C ILE A 340 13.92 -18.01 3.87
N ARG A 341 14.12 -16.89 4.54
CA ARG A 341 14.66 -16.81 5.90
C ARG A 341 13.94 -15.70 6.66
N LYS A 342 13.96 -15.76 7.98
CA LYS A 342 13.52 -14.64 8.81
C LYS A 342 14.41 -13.43 8.47
N THR A 343 13.82 -12.36 7.98
CA THR A 343 14.50 -11.08 7.87
C THR A 343 14.45 -10.39 9.22
N ALA A 344 15.57 -9.86 9.68
CA ALA A 344 15.57 -8.96 10.82
C ALA A 344 14.57 -7.82 10.51
N ASN A 345 13.71 -7.49 11.46
CA ASN A 345 12.93 -6.26 11.38
C ASN A 345 13.95 -5.11 11.38
N VAL A 346 14.07 -4.44 10.23
CA VAL A 346 14.85 -3.22 10.10
C VAL A 346 14.01 -2.06 10.59
#